data_95ff26bed1412ef2fac7dde5f9b2789e
#
_entry.id   95ff26bed1412ef2fac7dde5f9b2789e
#
_cell.length_a   1.000
_cell.length_b   1.000
_cell.length_c   1.000
_cell.angle_alpha   90.00
_cell.angle_beta   90.00
_cell.angle_gamma   90.00
#
_symmetry.space_group_name_H-M   'P 1'
#
loop_
_entity.id
_entity.type
_entity.pdbx_description
1 polymer ?
#
loop_
_entity_poly.entity_id
_entity_poly.type
_entity_poly.pdbx_seq_one_letter_code
_entity_poly.pdbx_strand_id
1 'polypeptide(L)'
;NPLTAAAIAAEAGVDDYIAEARPEDKLNCIRTEQNKGHLVAMVGDGTNDAPALAQADIGLAMNSGTQAAKEAGNMMDLDSDPTKLLAVVEIGKQQLITRGALTTFSLANDISKYFAILPALFVAAIPQMSVLNVMQLGSSESAILSALIFNAIIIPLLIPIALRGVKFKPSTSTQLLRRNML
;
A
#
# COMPACT_ATOMS: atom_id res chain seq x y z
N ASN A 1 -16.54 -24.90 23.08
CA ASN A 1 -15.95 -25.11 24.39
C ASN A 1 -14.66 -24.30 24.51
N PRO A 2 -14.54 -23.43 25.56
CA PRO A 2 -13.36 -22.56 25.73
C PRO A 2 -12.02 -23.29 25.78
N LEU A 3 -11.96 -24.49 26.40
CA LEU A 3 -10.73 -25.28 26.48
C LEU A 3 -10.24 -25.77 25.10
N THR A 4 -11.19 -26.20 24.25
CA THR A 4 -10.87 -26.62 22.88
C THR A 4 -10.42 -25.43 22.04
N ALA A 5 -11.09 -24.27 22.20
CA ALA A 5 -10.71 -23.05 21.48
C ALA A 5 -9.31 -22.59 21.87
N ALA A 6 -8.97 -22.62 23.16
CA ALA A 6 -7.62 -22.28 23.65
C ALA A 6 -6.54 -23.20 23.08
N ALA A 7 -6.80 -24.52 23.05
CA ALA A 7 -5.86 -25.49 22.50
C ALA A 7 -5.60 -25.29 21.02
N ILE A 8 -6.68 -25.07 20.23
CA ILE A 8 -6.58 -24.80 18.79
C ILE A 8 -5.88 -23.46 18.53
N ALA A 9 -6.17 -22.42 19.31
CA ALA A 9 -5.52 -21.13 19.19
C ALA A 9 -4.00 -21.22 19.42
N ALA A 10 -3.60 -21.99 20.46
CA ALA A 10 -2.18 -22.22 20.75
C ALA A 10 -1.49 -23.01 19.63
N GLU A 11 -2.14 -24.04 19.06
CA GLU A 11 -1.62 -24.81 17.93
C GLU A 11 -1.52 -23.98 16.65
N ALA A 12 -2.53 -23.15 16.39
CA ALA A 12 -2.57 -22.26 15.23
C ALA A 12 -1.62 -21.04 15.34
N GLY A 13 -1.12 -20.76 16.55
CA GLY A 13 -0.21 -19.63 16.79
C GLY A 13 -0.87 -18.26 16.63
N VAL A 14 -2.18 -18.16 16.91
CA VAL A 14 -2.91 -16.87 16.86
C VAL A 14 -2.73 -16.11 18.16
N ASP A 15 -2.81 -14.77 18.08
CA ASP A 15 -2.58 -13.91 19.24
C ASP A 15 -3.75 -13.91 20.22
N ASP A 16 -4.99 -14.11 19.72
CA ASP A 16 -6.19 -14.09 20.54
C ASP A 16 -7.29 -15.00 19.95
N TYR A 17 -8.31 -15.33 20.75
CA TYR A 17 -9.43 -16.14 20.29
C TYR A 17 -10.72 -15.79 21.06
N ILE A 18 -11.86 -16.03 20.43
CA ILE A 18 -13.18 -15.90 21.04
C ILE A 18 -13.86 -17.28 21.00
N ALA A 19 -14.11 -17.86 22.18
CA ALA A 19 -14.85 -19.11 22.29
C ALA A 19 -16.35 -18.85 22.26
N GLU A 20 -17.12 -19.78 21.64
CA GLU A 20 -18.59 -19.73 21.56
C GLU A 20 -19.14 -18.42 20.98
N ALA A 21 -18.40 -17.82 20.04
CA ALA A 21 -18.71 -16.53 19.46
C ALA A 21 -20.06 -16.53 18.76
N ARG A 22 -20.91 -15.56 19.12
CA ARG A 22 -22.16 -15.23 18.41
C ARG A 22 -21.85 -14.27 17.26
N PRO A 23 -22.76 -14.13 16.25
CA PRO A 23 -22.56 -13.18 15.16
C PRO A 23 -22.29 -11.74 15.65
N GLU A 24 -22.96 -11.33 16.73
CA GLU A 24 -22.80 -10.02 17.35
C GLU A 24 -21.41 -9.83 17.98
N ASP A 25 -20.84 -10.89 18.58
CA ASP A 25 -19.52 -10.84 19.19
C ASP A 25 -18.43 -10.63 18.12
N LYS A 26 -18.57 -11.32 16.97
CA LYS A 26 -17.69 -11.13 15.81
C LYS A 26 -17.75 -9.68 15.28
N LEU A 27 -18.96 -9.15 15.12
CA LEU A 27 -19.20 -7.80 14.67
C LEU A 27 -18.60 -6.77 15.64
N ASN A 28 -18.78 -6.95 16.94
CA ASN A 28 -18.27 -6.05 17.98
C ASN A 28 -16.74 -6.09 18.05
N CYS A 29 -16.13 -7.27 17.85
CA CYS A 29 -14.69 -7.42 17.78
C CYS A 29 -14.12 -6.57 16.62
N ILE A 30 -14.70 -6.68 15.42
CA ILE A 30 -14.29 -5.90 14.25
C ILE A 30 -14.40 -4.40 14.53
N ARG A 31 -15.55 -3.94 15.04
CA ARG A 31 -15.77 -2.53 15.38
C ARG A 31 -14.79 -2.01 16.44
N THR A 32 -14.47 -2.83 17.42
CA THR A 32 -13.49 -2.47 18.47
C THR A 32 -12.11 -2.24 17.87
N GLU A 33 -11.66 -3.13 16.98
CA GLU A 33 -10.37 -2.97 16.31
C GLU A 33 -10.35 -1.78 15.34
N GLN A 34 -11.43 -1.57 14.58
CA GLN A 34 -11.59 -0.41 13.71
C GLN A 34 -11.56 0.92 14.49
N ASN A 35 -12.20 0.97 15.67
CA ASN A 35 -12.17 2.14 16.54
C ASN A 35 -10.78 2.45 17.12
N LYS A 36 -9.89 1.46 17.19
CA LYS A 36 -8.47 1.66 17.53
C LYS A 36 -7.64 2.17 16.33
N GLY A 37 -8.26 2.31 15.17
CA GLY A 37 -7.60 2.72 13.92
C GLY A 37 -6.93 1.58 13.14
N HIS A 38 -7.25 0.33 13.48
CA HIS A 38 -6.75 -0.85 12.75
C HIS A 38 -7.62 -1.14 11.52
N LEU A 39 -6.99 -1.56 10.43
CA LEU A 39 -7.70 -2.17 9.30
C LEU A 39 -7.94 -3.64 9.60
N VAL A 40 -9.18 -4.07 9.46
CA VAL A 40 -9.61 -5.43 9.81
C VAL A 40 -9.98 -6.23 8.57
N ALA A 41 -9.34 -7.39 8.42
CA ALA A 41 -9.73 -8.38 7.42
C ALA A 41 -10.48 -9.53 8.11
N MET A 42 -11.63 -9.91 7.56
CA MET A 42 -12.46 -11.02 8.05
C MET A 42 -12.59 -12.09 6.96
N VAL A 43 -12.43 -13.34 7.37
CA VAL A 43 -12.69 -14.51 6.52
C VAL A 43 -13.88 -15.26 7.10
N GLY A 44 -14.84 -15.66 6.27
CA GLY A 44 -16.02 -16.38 6.72
C GLY A 44 -16.71 -17.12 5.60
N ASP A 45 -17.50 -18.13 5.96
CA ASP A 45 -18.24 -19.00 5.03
C ASP A 45 -19.72 -19.16 5.39
N GLY A 46 -20.11 -18.81 6.63
CA GLY A 46 -21.45 -18.99 7.15
C GLY A 46 -22.36 -17.78 7.03
N THR A 47 -23.67 -18.01 7.07
CA THR A 47 -24.67 -16.94 7.15
C THR A 47 -24.46 -16.06 8.40
N ASN A 48 -23.99 -16.67 9.48
CA ASN A 48 -23.68 -15.98 10.73
C ASN A 48 -22.48 -15.01 10.62
N ASP A 49 -21.64 -15.18 9.59
CA ASP A 49 -20.48 -14.33 9.33
C ASP A 49 -20.84 -13.11 8.46
N ALA A 50 -21.98 -13.13 7.79
CA ALA A 50 -22.38 -12.07 6.85
C ALA A 50 -22.33 -10.65 7.46
N PRO A 51 -22.83 -10.38 8.67
CA PRO A 51 -22.72 -9.04 9.26
C PRO A 51 -21.27 -8.64 9.55
N ALA A 52 -20.42 -9.57 9.96
CA ALA A 52 -19.01 -9.35 10.22
C ALA A 52 -18.21 -9.13 8.93
N LEU A 53 -18.49 -9.92 7.87
CA LEU A 53 -17.90 -9.74 6.55
C LEU A 53 -18.24 -8.39 5.94
N ALA A 54 -19.50 -7.94 6.08
CA ALA A 54 -19.93 -6.63 5.57
C ALA A 54 -19.31 -5.45 6.34
N GLN A 55 -19.02 -5.63 7.64
CA GLN A 55 -18.44 -4.59 8.49
C GLN A 55 -16.93 -4.47 8.30
N ALA A 56 -16.22 -5.56 8.00
CA ALA A 56 -14.78 -5.56 7.86
C ALA A 56 -14.31 -4.70 6.67
N ASP A 57 -13.11 -4.14 6.77
CA ASP A 57 -12.48 -3.39 5.67
C ASP A 57 -12.20 -4.31 4.47
N ILE A 58 -11.83 -5.58 4.76
CA ILE A 58 -11.73 -6.66 3.79
C ILE A 58 -12.57 -7.84 4.29
N GLY A 59 -13.69 -8.11 3.64
CA GLY A 59 -14.54 -9.28 3.90
C GLY A 59 -14.31 -10.34 2.82
N LEU A 60 -13.58 -11.42 3.13
CA LEU A 60 -13.30 -12.52 2.22
C LEU A 60 -14.27 -13.68 2.47
N ALA A 61 -15.21 -13.88 1.56
CA ALA A 61 -16.11 -15.01 1.59
C ALA A 61 -15.50 -16.21 0.84
N MET A 62 -15.72 -17.42 1.38
CA MET A 62 -15.31 -18.66 0.73
C MET A 62 -16.29 -19.05 -0.38
N ASN A 63 -15.79 -19.60 -1.48
CA ASN A 63 -16.68 -20.12 -2.55
C ASN A 63 -17.55 -21.29 -2.09
N SER A 64 -17.08 -22.10 -1.14
CA SER A 64 -17.87 -23.13 -0.46
C SER A 64 -18.93 -22.58 0.51
N GLY A 65 -18.85 -21.29 0.82
CA GLY A 65 -19.72 -20.63 1.80
C GLY A 65 -21.14 -20.39 1.32
N THR A 66 -21.99 -19.95 2.25
CA THR A 66 -23.39 -19.62 1.97
C THR A 66 -23.52 -18.40 1.05
N GLN A 67 -24.66 -18.32 0.35
CA GLN A 67 -24.95 -17.18 -0.52
C GLN A 67 -24.92 -15.85 0.25
N ALA A 68 -25.44 -15.85 1.49
CA ALA A 68 -25.43 -14.67 2.34
C ALA A 68 -23.98 -14.18 2.66
N ALA A 69 -23.05 -15.09 2.93
CA ALA A 69 -21.66 -14.75 3.15
C ALA A 69 -21.01 -14.18 1.88
N LYS A 70 -21.28 -14.78 0.71
CA LYS A 70 -20.76 -14.33 -0.58
C LYS A 70 -21.24 -12.94 -0.98
N GLU A 71 -22.50 -12.62 -0.69
CA GLU A 71 -23.07 -11.30 -0.97
C GLU A 71 -22.61 -10.22 0.02
N ALA A 72 -22.29 -10.61 1.26
CA ALA A 72 -21.81 -9.70 2.29
C ALA A 72 -20.32 -9.37 2.15
N GLY A 73 -19.52 -10.30 1.65
CA GLY A 73 -18.08 -10.08 1.43
C GLY A 73 -17.81 -9.17 0.23
N ASN A 74 -16.79 -8.36 0.34
CA ASN A 74 -16.32 -7.55 -0.79
C ASN A 74 -15.30 -8.28 -1.67
N MET A 75 -14.86 -9.47 -1.25
CA MET A 75 -14.00 -10.38 -2.00
C MET A 75 -14.48 -11.82 -1.85
N MET A 76 -14.22 -12.66 -2.85
CA MET A 76 -14.50 -14.09 -2.80
C MET A 76 -13.26 -14.89 -3.16
N ASP A 77 -12.92 -15.87 -2.31
CA ASP A 77 -11.90 -16.86 -2.61
C ASP A 77 -12.52 -18.06 -3.32
N LEU A 78 -12.17 -18.25 -4.59
CA LEU A 78 -12.71 -19.28 -5.46
C LEU A 78 -12.26 -20.69 -5.05
N ASP A 79 -11.10 -20.83 -4.45
CA ASP A 79 -10.54 -22.11 -4.03
C ASP A 79 -10.91 -22.47 -2.58
N SER A 80 -11.57 -21.56 -1.86
CA SER A 80 -11.96 -21.72 -0.45
C SER A 80 -10.77 -22.02 0.47
N ASP A 81 -9.65 -21.32 0.22
CA ASP A 81 -8.42 -21.43 1.01
C ASP A 81 -8.23 -20.15 1.84
N PRO A 82 -8.48 -20.16 3.17
CA PRO A 82 -8.36 -18.99 4.02
C PRO A 82 -6.95 -18.39 4.07
N THR A 83 -5.92 -19.18 3.74
CA THR A 83 -4.52 -18.69 3.73
C THR A 83 -4.27 -17.67 2.62
N LYS A 84 -5.10 -17.63 1.59
CA LYS A 84 -5.01 -16.63 0.50
C LYS A 84 -5.23 -15.21 0.96
N LEU A 85 -5.90 -15.00 2.10
CA LEU A 85 -6.00 -13.67 2.69
C LEU A 85 -4.62 -13.06 2.95
N LEU A 86 -3.65 -13.85 3.38
CA LEU A 86 -2.27 -13.39 3.59
C LEU A 86 -1.65 -12.90 2.28
N ALA A 87 -1.84 -13.63 1.19
CA ALA A 87 -1.36 -13.22 -0.12
C ALA A 87 -2.03 -11.92 -0.61
N VAL A 88 -3.34 -11.76 -0.37
CA VAL A 88 -4.08 -10.53 -0.69
C VAL A 88 -3.52 -9.33 0.07
N VAL A 89 -3.27 -9.48 1.37
CA VAL A 89 -2.69 -8.43 2.22
C VAL A 89 -1.25 -8.09 1.76
N GLU A 90 -0.45 -9.10 1.45
CA GLU A 90 0.92 -8.92 0.95
C GLU A 90 0.94 -8.14 -0.38
N ILE A 91 0.11 -8.55 -1.34
CA ILE A 91 -0.02 -7.87 -2.64
C ILE A 91 -0.51 -6.44 -2.45
N GLY A 92 -1.52 -6.22 -1.60
CA GLY A 92 -2.04 -4.89 -1.28
C GLY A 92 -0.96 -3.97 -0.69
N LYS A 93 -0.19 -4.46 0.28
CA LYS A 93 0.95 -3.73 0.85
C LYS A 93 2.04 -3.46 -0.19
N GLN A 94 2.34 -4.43 -1.05
CA GLN A 94 3.30 -4.26 -2.13
C GLN A 94 2.88 -3.15 -3.11
N GLN A 95 1.61 -3.11 -3.49
CA GLN A 95 1.07 -2.05 -4.35
C GLN A 95 1.14 -0.67 -3.71
N LEU A 96 0.78 -0.55 -2.43
CA LEU A 96 0.87 0.71 -1.68
C LEU A 96 2.32 1.23 -1.61
N ILE A 97 3.28 0.35 -1.33
CA ILE A 97 4.72 0.71 -1.29
C ILE A 97 5.21 1.13 -2.68
N THR A 98 4.85 0.38 -3.71
CA THR A 98 5.21 0.71 -5.09
C THR A 98 4.67 2.08 -5.49
N ARG A 99 3.39 2.34 -5.21
CA ARG A 99 2.76 3.64 -5.48
C ARG A 99 3.44 4.77 -4.70
N GLY A 100 3.75 4.55 -3.42
CA GLY A 100 4.46 5.50 -2.57
C GLY A 100 5.87 5.81 -3.10
N ALA A 101 6.63 4.80 -3.50
CA ALA A 101 7.96 4.95 -4.08
C ALA A 101 7.93 5.75 -5.39
N LEU A 102 6.99 5.45 -6.29
CA LEU A 102 6.81 6.18 -7.55
C LEU A 102 6.41 7.63 -7.33
N THR A 103 5.51 7.90 -6.38
CA THR A 103 5.10 9.27 -6.03
C THR A 103 6.27 10.06 -5.45
N THR A 104 7.04 9.47 -4.55
CA THR A 104 8.25 10.10 -3.97
C THR A 104 9.27 10.41 -5.05
N PHE A 105 9.52 9.45 -5.96
CA PHE A 105 10.43 9.67 -7.08
C PHE A 105 9.95 10.80 -8.01
N SER A 106 8.66 10.81 -8.38
CA SER A 106 8.09 11.86 -9.22
C SER A 106 8.25 13.23 -8.58
N LEU A 107 7.92 13.37 -7.30
CA LEU A 107 8.08 14.62 -6.56
C LEU A 107 9.54 15.07 -6.50
N ALA A 108 10.46 14.16 -6.18
CA ALA A 108 11.90 14.46 -6.14
C ALA A 108 12.43 14.90 -7.51
N ASN A 109 12.00 14.22 -8.58
CA ASN A 109 12.33 14.57 -9.95
C ASN A 109 11.82 15.97 -10.34
N ASP A 110 10.58 16.30 -9.97
CA ASP A 110 10.01 17.62 -10.28
C ASP A 110 10.72 18.75 -9.51
N ILE A 111 11.00 18.53 -8.23
CA ILE A 111 11.80 19.47 -7.43
C ILE A 111 13.19 19.69 -8.05
N SER A 112 13.87 18.62 -8.45
CA SER A 112 15.19 18.69 -9.09
C SER A 112 15.17 19.52 -10.38
N LYS A 113 14.10 19.39 -11.18
CA LYS A 113 13.93 20.21 -12.41
C LYS A 113 13.77 21.70 -12.09
N TYR A 114 13.00 22.04 -11.05
CA TYR A 114 12.87 23.44 -10.66
C TYR A 114 14.23 24.02 -10.22
N PHE A 115 15.03 23.27 -9.47
CA PHE A 115 16.37 23.71 -9.10
C PHE A 115 17.35 23.82 -10.29
N ALA A 116 17.12 23.08 -11.37
CA ALA A 116 17.90 23.19 -12.59
C ALA A 116 17.43 24.36 -13.48
N ILE A 117 16.13 24.51 -13.68
CA ILE A 117 15.54 25.44 -14.64
C ILE A 117 15.47 26.88 -14.11
N LEU A 118 15.05 27.06 -12.84
CA LEU A 118 14.88 28.40 -12.28
C LEU A 118 16.19 29.23 -12.26
N PRO A 119 17.32 28.70 -11.77
CA PRO A 119 18.58 29.44 -11.83
C PRO A 119 18.98 29.80 -13.27
N ALA A 120 18.83 28.85 -14.21
CA ALA A 120 19.19 29.07 -15.59
C ALA A 120 18.33 30.17 -16.28
N LEU A 121 17.05 30.29 -15.90
CA LEU A 121 16.15 31.35 -16.41
C LEU A 121 16.47 32.73 -15.82
N PHE A 122 16.78 32.79 -14.52
CA PHE A 122 16.88 34.07 -13.81
C PHE A 122 18.30 34.61 -13.69
N VAL A 123 19.34 33.82 -14.02
CA VAL A 123 20.75 34.29 -13.96
C VAL A 123 21.00 35.55 -14.75
N ALA A 124 20.33 35.72 -15.90
CA ALA A 124 20.48 36.92 -16.72
C ALA A 124 19.90 38.20 -16.05
N ALA A 125 18.86 38.05 -15.23
CA ALA A 125 18.19 39.14 -14.53
C ALA A 125 18.77 39.35 -13.11
N ILE A 126 19.17 38.27 -12.45
CA ILE A 126 19.64 38.24 -11.07
C ILE A 126 20.95 37.42 -11.03
N PRO A 127 22.12 38.05 -11.22
CA PRO A 127 23.41 37.34 -11.27
C PRO A 127 23.74 36.52 -10.02
N GLN A 128 23.18 36.89 -8.85
CA GLN A 128 23.37 36.16 -7.59
C GLN A 128 22.80 34.75 -7.64
N MET A 129 21.84 34.48 -8.53
CA MET A 129 21.29 33.14 -8.70
C MET A 129 22.24 32.13 -9.38
N SER A 130 23.39 32.62 -9.88
CA SER A 130 24.45 31.74 -10.39
C SER A 130 24.97 30.75 -9.36
N VAL A 131 24.92 31.08 -8.06
CA VAL A 131 25.30 30.19 -6.96
C VAL A 131 24.41 28.96 -6.87
N LEU A 132 23.13 29.06 -7.31
CA LEU A 132 22.18 27.97 -7.34
C LEU A 132 22.28 27.13 -8.63
N ASN A 133 23.06 27.55 -9.62
CA ASN A 133 23.27 26.79 -10.87
C ASN A 133 24.29 25.66 -10.66
N VAL A 134 23.92 24.69 -9.80
CA VAL A 134 24.76 23.54 -9.43
C VAL A 134 25.10 22.68 -10.65
N MET A 135 24.21 22.60 -11.65
CA MET A 135 24.40 21.80 -12.86
C MET A 135 25.22 22.52 -13.95
N GLN A 136 25.59 23.80 -13.72
CA GLN A 136 26.38 24.63 -14.65
C GLN A 136 25.85 24.62 -16.09
N LEU A 137 24.55 24.67 -16.25
CA LEU A 137 23.91 24.68 -17.55
C LEU A 137 24.15 26.03 -18.24
N GLY A 138 24.68 25.98 -19.46
CA GLY A 138 25.15 27.18 -20.16
C GLY A 138 24.06 28.10 -20.69
N SER A 139 22.83 27.58 -20.84
CA SER A 139 21.67 28.38 -21.29
C SER A 139 20.36 27.80 -20.75
N SER A 140 19.30 28.64 -20.70
CA SER A 140 17.96 28.22 -20.32
C SER A 140 17.39 27.18 -21.28
N GLU A 141 17.69 27.28 -22.57
CA GLU A 141 17.26 26.33 -23.60
C GLU A 141 17.90 24.94 -23.36
N SER A 142 19.18 24.92 -23.03
CA SER A 142 19.91 23.68 -22.67
C SER A 142 19.31 23.02 -21.43
N ALA A 143 18.92 23.80 -20.41
CA ALA A 143 18.28 23.29 -19.21
C ALA A 143 16.92 22.63 -19.50
N ILE A 144 16.09 23.30 -20.30
CA ILE A 144 14.78 22.79 -20.69
C ILE A 144 14.94 21.52 -21.54
N LEU A 145 15.83 21.54 -22.53
CA LEU A 145 16.07 20.39 -23.42
C LEU A 145 16.57 19.18 -22.61
N SER A 146 17.50 19.37 -21.69
CA SER A 146 18.00 18.30 -20.82
C SER A 146 16.89 17.69 -19.96
N ALA A 147 16.00 18.52 -19.39
CA ALA A 147 14.86 18.04 -18.61
C ALA A 147 13.86 17.24 -19.46
N LEU A 148 13.62 17.67 -20.69
CA LEU A 148 12.75 16.96 -21.63
C LEU A 148 13.32 15.60 -22.03
N ILE A 149 14.61 15.54 -22.40
CA ILE A 149 15.31 14.30 -22.78
C ILE A 149 15.32 13.33 -21.58
N PHE A 150 15.64 13.82 -20.38
CA PHE A 150 15.63 13.01 -19.19
C PHE A 150 14.25 12.38 -18.94
N ASN A 151 13.16 13.16 -19.04
CA ASN A 151 11.80 12.64 -18.88
C ASN A 151 11.43 11.62 -19.96
N ALA A 152 11.81 11.86 -21.21
CA ALA A 152 11.53 10.95 -22.31
C ALA A 152 12.19 9.59 -22.12
N ILE A 153 13.31 9.52 -21.39
CA ILE A 153 14.02 8.27 -21.09
C ILE A 153 13.50 7.65 -19.79
N ILE A 154 13.35 8.45 -18.73
CA ILE A 154 13.09 7.91 -17.39
C ILE A 154 11.65 7.37 -17.25
N ILE A 155 10.67 8.00 -17.90
CA ILE A 155 9.28 7.56 -17.81
C ILE A 155 9.09 6.15 -18.39
N PRO A 156 9.51 5.83 -19.63
CA PRO A 156 9.42 4.47 -20.16
C PRO A 156 10.21 3.45 -19.34
N LEU A 157 11.33 3.85 -18.72
CA LEU A 157 12.16 2.95 -17.91
C LEU A 157 11.49 2.63 -16.55
N LEU A 158 10.70 3.56 -16.01
CA LEU A 158 9.97 3.36 -14.76
C LEU A 158 8.71 2.51 -14.92
N ILE A 159 8.10 2.47 -16.11
CA ILE A 159 6.87 1.69 -16.35
C ILE A 159 7.05 0.21 -16.00
N PRO A 160 8.09 -0.51 -16.48
CA PRO A 160 8.31 -1.91 -16.10
C PRO A 160 8.54 -2.12 -14.60
N ILE A 161 9.19 -1.17 -13.93
CA ILE A 161 9.42 -1.22 -12.48
C ILE A 161 8.10 -1.04 -11.73
N ALA A 162 7.26 -0.11 -12.19
CA ALA A 162 5.92 0.11 -11.64
C ALA A 162 5.02 -1.13 -11.78
N LEU A 163 5.06 -1.78 -12.95
CA LEU A 163 4.27 -2.97 -13.24
C LEU A 163 4.73 -4.20 -12.44
N ARG A 164 6.03 -4.37 -12.24
CA ARG A 164 6.59 -5.48 -11.44
C ARG A 164 6.36 -5.29 -9.95
N GLY A 165 6.18 -4.06 -9.49
CA GLY A 165 6.10 -3.70 -8.09
C GLY A 165 7.43 -3.85 -7.33
N VAL A 166 7.50 -3.22 -6.17
CA VAL A 166 8.63 -3.34 -5.24
C VAL A 166 8.30 -4.44 -4.23
N LYS A 167 9.17 -5.43 -4.05
CA LYS A 167 8.95 -6.52 -3.09
C LYS A 167 8.71 -5.95 -1.69
N PHE A 168 7.64 -6.40 -1.07
CA PHE A 168 7.33 -6.05 0.32
C PHE A 168 8.41 -6.62 1.25
N LYS A 169 8.99 -5.76 2.07
CA LYS A 169 9.78 -6.14 3.23
C LYS A 169 9.21 -5.40 4.43
N PRO A 170 8.84 -6.10 5.50
CA PRO A 170 8.37 -5.44 6.73
C PRO A 170 9.40 -4.42 7.21
N SER A 171 9.02 -3.16 7.29
CA SER A 171 9.89 -2.07 7.71
C SER A 171 9.05 -0.90 8.22
N THR A 172 9.62 -0.08 9.10
CA THR A 172 8.96 1.11 9.61
C THR A 172 8.83 2.18 8.52
N SER A 173 7.88 3.11 8.68
CA SER A 173 7.65 4.20 7.73
C SER A 173 8.90 5.03 7.46
N THR A 174 9.70 5.28 8.50
CA THR A 174 10.97 6.02 8.39
C THR A 174 12.02 5.26 7.59
N GLN A 175 12.11 3.94 7.77
CA GLN A 175 13.02 3.09 7.00
C GLN A 175 12.59 2.99 5.53
N LEU A 176 11.28 2.93 5.26
CA LEU A 176 10.73 2.94 3.91
C LEU A 176 11.06 4.25 3.19
N LEU A 177 10.84 5.39 3.86
CA LEU A 177 11.17 6.70 3.31
C LEU A 177 12.65 6.80 2.96
N ARG A 178 13.54 6.46 3.90
CA ARG A 178 15.00 6.48 3.69
C ARG A 178 15.44 5.57 2.53
N ARG A 179 14.86 4.38 2.41
CA ARG A 179 15.15 3.44 1.31
C ARG A 179 14.68 3.95 -0.04
N ASN A 180 13.58 4.69 -0.09
CA ASN A 180 13.02 5.25 -1.32
C ASN A 180 13.72 6.53 -1.77
N MET A 181 14.50 7.17 -0.88
CA MET A 181 15.26 8.39 -1.19
C MET A 181 16.73 8.13 -1.54
N LEU A 182 17.24 6.93 -1.29
CA LEU A 182 18.57 6.44 -1.66
C LEU A 182 18.48 5.52 -2.89
#